data_e24aa7e4d1f0d0fc6601d7dd27d98a03
#
_entry.id   e24aa7e4d1f0d0fc6601d7dd27d98a03
#
_cell.length_a   1.000
_cell.length_b   1.000
_cell.length_c   1.000
_cell.angle_alpha   90.00
_cell.angle_beta   90.00
_cell.angle_gamma   90.00
#
_symmetry.space_group_name_H-M   'P 1'
#
loop_
_entity.id
_entity.type
_entity.pdbx_description
1 polymer ?
#
loop_
_entity_poly.entity_id
_entity_poly.type
_entity_poly.pdbx_seq_one_letter_code
_entity_poly.pdbx_strand_id
1 'polypeptide(L)'
;MLKEKRNKGFVSGLVFALFFLVFAGLVFSLWMRHQNHATSFAKAEKSGDPVTMLIYDITPEPVGTVGKRHVLYIVQYDNQNDGKYAGIEAKKDDATIKAIVDKAQKGELQSDPYQLKGTQLAPLAKDSKNTSRNGRIVGYSEYIHSLLDPTSIVSLNMTTSYYLSLTEYNKDSLFLLLGSVALAGLAITMVVASFSVRKRTIASYQELHQNYPELQGDLSRLADEASYYNQDLKVILYKNHLITYFRGTQTIDLRDVQQLYLHVTRVRQSGIARSIFQLCYTRKDKPKKKYRLAIKNKKNAEEQLYTLFAQVSERFPDVKVGI
;
A
#
# COMPACT_ATOMS: atom_id res chain seq x y z
N MET A 1 24.52 30.84 -8.90
CA MET A 1 25.74 30.16 -8.45
C MET A 1 25.44 28.68 -8.22
N LEU A 2 26.04 27.77 -8.96
CA LEU A 2 25.90 26.32 -8.79
C LEU A 2 26.73 25.90 -7.58
N LYS A 3 26.05 25.44 -6.51
CA LYS A 3 26.70 24.91 -5.32
C LYS A 3 26.58 23.39 -5.28
N GLU A 4 27.58 22.74 -4.73
CA GLU A 4 27.56 21.30 -4.50
C GLU A 4 26.44 20.92 -3.51
N LYS A 5 25.56 20.01 -3.95
CA LYS A 5 24.38 19.57 -3.16
C LYS A 5 24.39 18.05 -2.98
N ARG A 6 25.32 17.53 -2.17
CA ARG A 6 25.48 16.08 -1.92
C ARG A 6 24.25 15.41 -1.32
N ASN A 7 23.47 16.15 -0.54
CA ASN A 7 22.31 15.64 0.17
C ASN A 7 20.96 16.01 -0.50
N LYS A 8 21.00 16.52 -1.74
CA LYS A 8 19.76 16.87 -2.45
C LYS A 8 18.93 15.61 -2.72
N GLY A 9 17.67 15.63 -2.31
CA GLY A 9 16.76 14.47 -2.42
C GLY A 9 16.93 13.40 -1.33
N PHE A 10 18.09 13.35 -0.65
CA PHE A 10 18.33 12.41 0.44
C PHE A 10 17.51 12.74 1.68
N VAL A 11 17.61 13.98 2.18
CA VAL A 11 16.90 14.41 3.39
C VAL A 11 15.37 14.33 3.19
N SER A 12 14.87 14.84 2.06
CA SER A 12 13.44 14.77 1.77
C SER A 12 12.95 13.32 1.66
N GLY A 13 13.73 12.43 1.06
CA GLY A 13 13.40 11.00 1.00
C GLY A 13 13.33 10.34 2.36
N LEU A 14 14.24 10.68 3.29
CA LEU A 14 14.19 10.20 4.67
C LEU A 14 12.99 10.76 5.45
N VAL A 15 12.64 12.03 5.25
CA VAL A 15 11.44 12.64 5.87
C VAL A 15 10.17 11.91 5.40
N PHE A 16 10.04 11.61 4.10
CA PHE A 16 8.90 10.83 3.59
C PHE A 16 8.91 9.39 4.13
N ALA A 17 10.08 8.76 4.23
CA ALA A 17 10.20 7.43 4.82
C ALA A 17 9.72 7.41 6.28
N LEU A 18 10.13 8.40 7.08
CA LEU A 18 9.68 8.55 8.47
C LEU A 18 8.17 8.75 8.55
N PHE A 19 7.60 9.58 7.66
CA PHE A 19 6.15 9.78 7.57
C PHE A 19 5.43 8.44 7.35
N PHE A 20 5.81 7.64 6.34
CA PHE A 20 5.20 6.34 6.10
C PHE A 20 5.39 5.36 7.26
N LEU A 21 6.53 5.40 7.95
CA LEU A 21 6.80 4.55 9.10
C LEU A 21 5.91 4.88 10.29
N VAL A 22 5.68 6.18 10.56
CA VAL A 22 4.74 6.62 11.61
C VAL A 22 3.32 6.17 11.27
N PHE A 23 2.88 6.35 10.02
CA PHE A 23 1.56 5.87 9.61
C PHE A 23 1.44 4.35 9.68
N ALA A 24 2.46 3.60 9.30
CA ALA A 24 2.50 2.14 9.47
C ALA A 24 2.31 1.75 10.94
N GLY A 25 3.00 2.43 11.85
CA GLY A 25 2.87 2.23 13.30
C GLY A 25 1.46 2.54 13.82
N LEU A 26 0.84 3.61 13.34
CA LEU A 26 -0.55 3.96 13.70
C LEU A 26 -1.54 2.89 13.23
N VAL A 27 -1.45 2.45 11.96
CA VAL A 27 -2.33 1.39 11.43
C VAL A 27 -2.09 0.06 12.15
N PHE A 28 -0.83 -0.27 12.47
CA PHE A 28 -0.51 -1.46 13.26
C PHE A 28 -1.07 -1.38 14.69
N SER A 29 -1.02 -0.19 15.31
CA SER A 29 -1.64 0.04 16.62
C SER A 29 -3.17 -0.16 16.58
N LEU A 30 -3.83 0.29 15.51
CA LEU A 30 -5.26 0.01 15.30
C LEU A 30 -5.52 -1.49 15.13
N TRP A 31 -4.68 -2.20 14.39
CA TRP A 31 -4.77 -3.66 14.27
C TRP A 31 -4.60 -4.35 15.62
N MET A 32 -3.61 -3.95 16.43
CA MET A 32 -3.41 -4.48 17.78
C MET A 32 -4.63 -4.23 18.70
N ARG A 33 -5.23 -3.04 18.62
CA ARG A 33 -6.46 -2.73 19.35
C ARG A 33 -7.63 -3.59 18.89
N HIS A 34 -7.77 -3.79 17.57
CA HIS A 34 -8.78 -4.68 16.99
C HIS A 34 -8.61 -6.12 17.47
N GLN A 35 -7.37 -6.60 17.65
CA GLN A 35 -7.08 -7.95 18.18
C GLN A 35 -7.29 -8.07 19.69
N ASN A 36 -7.06 -7.02 20.46
CA ASN A 36 -6.99 -7.04 21.92
C ASN A 36 -8.19 -6.36 22.61
N HIS A 37 -9.31 -6.18 21.88
CA HIS A 37 -10.51 -5.60 22.50
C HIS A 37 -11.10 -6.55 23.56
N ALA A 38 -11.63 -5.94 24.63
CA ALA A 38 -12.18 -6.66 25.79
C ALA A 38 -13.71 -6.56 25.88
N THR A 39 -14.40 -5.88 24.94
CA THR A 39 -15.84 -5.67 25.01
C THR A 39 -16.57 -6.98 24.72
N SER A 40 -17.44 -7.40 25.64
CA SER A 40 -18.30 -8.57 25.45
C SER A 40 -19.43 -8.25 24.47
N PHE A 41 -19.84 -9.25 23.67
CA PHE A 41 -21.01 -9.15 22.78
C PHE A 41 -22.27 -8.67 23.49
N ALA A 42 -22.52 -9.15 24.71
CA ALA A 42 -23.68 -8.76 25.51
C ALA A 42 -23.69 -7.29 25.96
N LYS A 43 -22.52 -6.61 25.95
CA LYS A 43 -22.34 -5.22 26.41
C LYS A 43 -22.10 -4.23 25.29
N ALA A 44 -21.92 -4.70 24.05
CA ALA A 44 -21.68 -3.84 22.93
C ALA A 44 -22.97 -3.20 22.45
N GLU A 45 -22.94 -1.90 22.21
CA GLU A 45 -24.10 -1.09 21.84
C GLU A 45 -24.12 -0.70 20.37
N LYS A 46 -22.97 -0.81 19.68
CA LYS A 46 -22.81 -0.30 18.31
C LYS A 46 -22.55 -1.41 17.31
N SER A 47 -23.19 -1.28 16.15
CA SER A 47 -22.90 -2.11 15.00
C SER A 47 -21.53 -1.72 14.40
N GLY A 48 -20.67 -2.70 14.16
CA GLY A 48 -19.32 -2.53 13.65
C GLY A 48 -18.24 -2.64 14.71
N ASP A 49 -18.60 -2.74 16.00
CA ASP A 49 -17.61 -2.90 17.05
C ASP A 49 -17.04 -4.34 17.06
N PRO A 50 -15.72 -4.48 17.20
CA PRO A 50 -15.12 -5.78 17.49
C PRO A 50 -15.47 -6.21 18.90
N VAL A 51 -15.92 -7.45 19.07
CA VAL A 51 -16.41 -7.99 20.34
C VAL A 51 -15.90 -9.40 20.58
N THR A 52 -15.95 -9.80 21.84
CA THR A 52 -15.67 -11.17 22.27
C THR A 52 -16.96 -11.83 22.76
N MET A 53 -17.22 -13.05 22.31
CA MET A 53 -18.36 -13.86 22.70
C MET A 53 -17.87 -15.17 23.32
N LEU A 54 -18.39 -15.52 24.49
CA LEU A 54 -18.20 -16.85 25.06
C LEU A 54 -19.27 -17.77 24.49
N ILE A 55 -18.89 -18.93 23.99
CA ILE A 55 -19.78 -19.90 23.37
C ILE A 55 -19.88 -21.12 24.28
N TYR A 56 -21.08 -21.38 24.76
CA TYR A 56 -21.43 -22.51 25.62
C TYR A 56 -22.07 -23.64 24.84
N ASP A 57 -22.68 -23.35 23.69
CA ASP A 57 -23.24 -24.32 22.77
C ASP A 57 -23.37 -23.74 21.37
N ILE A 58 -23.41 -24.59 20.34
CA ILE A 58 -23.56 -24.23 18.93
C ILE A 58 -24.37 -25.30 18.19
N THR A 59 -25.17 -24.87 17.23
CA THR A 59 -25.85 -25.82 16.34
C THR A 59 -24.80 -26.66 15.55
N PRO A 60 -24.98 -27.99 15.45
CA PRO A 60 -24.01 -28.89 14.81
C PRO A 60 -23.86 -28.59 13.29
N GLU A 61 -24.92 -28.09 12.69
CA GLU A 61 -24.99 -27.69 11.29
C GLU A 61 -25.44 -26.24 11.15
N PRO A 62 -25.09 -25.55 10.04
CA PRO A 62 -25.57 -24.21 9.80
C PRO A 62 -27.09 -24.21 9.62
N VAL A 63 -27.75 -23.29 10.29
CA VAL A 63 -29.21 -23.09 10.21
C VAL A 63 -29.62 -22.37 8.93
N GLY A 64 -28.68 -21.76 8.22
CA GLY A 64 -28.96 -21.07 6.96
C GLY A 64 -27.74 -20.61 6.20
N THR A 65 -27.99 -20.07 5.01
CA THR A 65 -26.96 -19.50 4.15
C THR A 65 -27.10 -17.98 4.03
N VAL A 66 -25.98 -17.29 4.06
CA VAL A 66 -25.88 -15.84 3.91
C VAL A 66 -25.13 -15.52 2.62
N GLY A 67 -25.87 -15.17 1.58
CA GLY A 67 -25.32 -15.05 0.24
C GLY A 67 -24.83 -16.39 -0.31
N LYS A 68 -23.73 -16.38 -1.08
CA LYS A 68 -23.23 -17.59 -1.76
C LYS A 68 -22.15 -18.35 -0.98
N ARG A 69 -21.47 -17.72 -0.04
CA ARG A 69 -20.22 -18.24 0.57
C ARG A 69 -20.24 -18.29 2.09
N HIS A 70 -21.26 -17.77 2.71
CA HIS A 70 -21.33 -17.67 4.16
C HIS A 70 -22.52 -18.46 4.69
N VAL A 71 -22.43 -18.85 5.92
CA VAL A 71 -23.41 -19.64 6.65
C VAL A 71 -23.71 -19.01 8.00
N LEU A 72 -24.87 -19.33 8.56
CA LEU A 72 -25.35 -18.85 9.84
C LEU A 72 -25.49 -20.03 10.79
N TYR A 73 -24.92 -19.89 11.98
CA TYR A 73 -25.11 -20.81 13.11
C TYR A 73 -25.85 -20.09 14.25
N ILE A 74 -26.54 -20.82 15.10
CA ILE A 74 -27.07 -20.32 16.35
C ILE A 74 -26.17 -20.82 17.47
N VAL A 75 -25.79 -19.93 18.39
CA VAL A 75 -24.95 -20.22 19.54
C VAL A 75 -25.61 -19.75 20.83
N GLN A 76 -25.34 -20.47 21.92
CA GLN A 76 -25.57 -20.03 23.28
C GLN A 76 -24.36 -19.22 23.76
N TYR A 77 -24.54 -17.94 24.10
CA TYR A 77 -23.46 -17.07 24.55
C TYR A 77 -23.52 -16.63 26.01
N ASP A 78 -24.54 -17.05 26.69
CA ASP A 78 -24.73 -16.88 28.15
C ASP A 78 -25.38 -18.16 28.67
N ASN A 79 -24.91 -18.72 29.79
CA ASN A 79 -25.42 -19.92 30.39
C ASN A 79 -26.16 -19.66 31.70
N GLN A 80 -26.42 -18.39 32.05
CA GLN A 80 -27.21 -18.03 33.24
C GLN A 80 -28.71 -18.11 32.92
N ASN A 81 -29.49 -18.57 33.91
CA ASN A 81 -30.94 -18.79 33.78
C ASN A 81 -31.26 -19.72 32.58
N ASP A 82 -32.11 -19.26 31.67
CA ASP A 82 -32.53 -19.99 30.47
C ASP A 82 -31.57 -19.83 29.26
N GLY A 83 -30.43 -19.20 29.49
CA GLY A 83 -29.44 -18.92 28.46
C GLY A 83 -29.79 -17.75 27.54
N LYS A 84 -28.80 -17.24 26.78
CA LYS A 84 -29.05 -16.28 25.70
C LYS A 84 -28.42 -16.78 24.42
N TYR A 85 -29.08 -16.51 23.31
CA TYR A 85 -28.73 -17.03 22.00
C TYR A 85 -28.50 -15.91 21.00
N ALA A 86 -27.61 -16.13 20.05
CA ALA A 86 -27.35 -15.21 18.94
C ALA A 86 -26.91 -15.96 17.68
N GLY A 87 -27.02 -15.33 16.55
CA GLY A 87 -26.45 -15.86 15.29
C GLY A 87 -24.96 -15.54 15.14
N ILE A 88 -24.25 -16.50 14.58
CA ILE A 88 -22.86 -16.28 14.10
C ILE A 88 -22.82 -16.47 12.60
N GLU A 89 -22.36 -15.46 11.89
CA GLU A 89 -22.06 -15.53 10.46
C GLU A 89 -20.58 -15.88 10.26
N ALA A 90 -20.31 -16.89 9.45
CA ALA A 90 -18.99 -17.35 9.11
C ALA A 90 -18.88 -17.78 7.65
N LYS A 91 -17.67 -17.96 7.14
CA LYS A 91 -17.45 -18.63 5.86
C LYS A 91 -17.90 -20.09 5.95
N LYS A 92 -18.41 -20.60 4.83
CA LYS A 92 -18.60 -22.04 4.70
C LYS A 92 -17.23 -22.72 4.91
N ASP A 93 -17.20 -23.74 5.75
CA ASP A 93 -15.97 -24.48 6.11
C ASP A 93 -14.93 -23.69 6.95
N ASP A 94 -15.36 -22.67 7.70
CA ASP A 94 -14.48 -21.95 8.63
C ASP A 94 -13.88 -22.89 9.67
N ALA A 95 -12.55 -22.89 9.80
CA ALA A 95 -11.83 -23.81 10.68
C ALA A 95 -12.13 -23.55 12.17
N THR A 96 -12.36 -22.28 12.53
CA THR A 96 -12.70 -21.90 13.91
C THR A 96 -14.07 -22.45 14.30
N ILE A 97 -15.05 -22.31 13.41
CA ILE A 97 -16.40 -22.84 13.65
C ILE A 97 -16.36 -24.37 13.74
N LYS A 98 -15.63 -25.06 12.87
CA LYS A 98 -15.46 -26.53 12.95
C LYS A 98 -14.89 -26.95 14.30
N ALA A 99 -13.87 -26.27 14.80
CA ALA A 99 -13.29 -26.56 16.10
C ALA A 99 -14.28 -26.35 17.26
N ILE A 100 -15.14 -25.33 17.16
CA ILE A 100 -16.19 -25.07 18.16
C ILE A 100 -17.26 -26.18 18.11
N VAL A 101 -17.71 -26.57 16.91
CA VAL A 101 -18.69 -27.65 16.73
C VAL A 101 -18.12 -29.00 17.25
N ASP A 102 -16.88 -29.32 16.93
CA ASP A 102 -16.21 -30.53 17.45
C ASP A 102 -16.15 -30.55 18.97
N LYS A 103 -15.90 -29.40 19.61
CA LYS A 103 -15.87 -29.24 21.06
C LYS A 103 -17.26 -29.36 21.66
N ALA A 104 -18.28 -28.83 20.98
CA ALA A 104 -19.69 -28.99 21.38
C ALA A 104 -20.13 -30.44 21.34
N GLN A 105 -19.80 -31.19 20.28
CA GLN A 105 -20.13 -32.61 20.14
C GLN A 105 -19.49 -33.49 21.23
N LYS A 106 -18.37 -33.06 21.78
CA LYS A 106 -17.72 -33.74 22.92
C LYS A 106 -18.32 -33.33 24.28
N GLY A 107 -19.26 -32.39 24.32
CA GLY A 107 -19.85 -31.87 25.55
C GLY A 107 -18.94 -30.97 26.38
N GLU A 108 -17.83 -30.49 25.80
CA GLU A 108 -16.81 -29.74 26.55
C GLU A 108 -17.14 -28.24 26.70
N LEU A 109 -18.02 -27.66 25.86
CA LEU A 109 -18.26 -26.21 25.84
C LEU A 109 -18.93 -25.68 27.13
N GLN A 110 -19.72 -26.50 27.82
CA GLN A 110 -20.39 -26.06 29.04
C GLN A 110 -19.39 -25.86 30.21
N SER A 111 -18.35 -26.69 30.27
CA SER A 111 -17.33 -26.62 31.33
C SER A 111 -16.16 -25.69 30.95
N ASP A 112 -15.85 -25.59 29.65
CA ASP A 112 -14.76 -24.78 29.08
C ASP A 112 -15.24 -24.06 27.81
N PRO A 113 -15.96 -22.92 27.98
CA PRO A 113 -16.56 -22.19 26.88
C PRO A 113 -15.52 -21.62 25.93
N TYR A 114 -15.84 -21.65 24.63
CA TYR A 114 -14.94 -21.13 23.61
C TYR A 114 -15.04 -19.61 23.51
N GLN A 115 -13.91 -18.91 23.64
CA GLN A 115 -13.85 -17.47 23.48
C GLN A 115 -13.67 -17.10 21.99
N LEU A 116 -14.73 -16.65 21.35
CA LEU A 116 -14.74 -16.26 19.94
C LEU A 116 -14.69 -14.74 19.79
N LYS A 117 -13.81 -14.27 18.90
CA LYS A 117 -13.73 -12.86 18.48
C LYS A 117 -14.47 -12.67 17.17
N GLY A 118 -15.22 -11.57 17.06
CA GLY A 118 -15.96 -11.24 15.87
C GLY A 118 -16.37 -9.78 15.85
N THR A 119 -17.03 -9.34 14.80
CA THR A 119 -17.63 -8.00 14.71
C THR A 119 -19.12 -8.12 14.96
N GLN A 120 -19.64 -7.33 15.91
CA GLN A 120 -21.07 -7.23 16.15
C GLN A 120 -21.71 -6.41 15.05
N LEU A 121 -22.70 -6.97 14.35
CA LEU A 121 -23.39 -6.30 13.26
C LEU A 121 -24.91 -6.26 13.50
N ALA A 122 -25.51 -5.10 13.24
CA ALA A 122 -26.95 -4.99 13.13
C ALA A 122 -27.38 -5.49 11.74
N PRO A 123 -28.42 -6.34 11.64
CA PRO A 123 -28.94 -6.80 10.36
C PRO A 123 -29.59 -5.66 9.57
N LEU A 124 -29.82 -5.91 8.29
CA LEU A 124 -30.60 -5.02 7.44
C LEU A 124 -32.07 -5.49 7.40
N ALA A 125 -32.96 -4.53 7.17
CA ALA A 125 -34.37 -4.83 6.98
C ALA A 125 -34.59 -5.82 5.83
N LYS A 126 -35.66 -6.62 5.92
CA LYS A 126 -36.02 -7.63 4.92
C LYS A 126 -36.12 -7.02 3.52
N ASP A 127 -35.50 -7.69 2.56
CA ASP A 127 -35.55 -7.39 1.12
C ASP A 127 -35.96 -8.68 0.39
N SER A 128 -36.90 -8.58 -0.54
CA SER A 128 -37.41 -9.74 -1.29
C SER A 128 -36.38 -10.41 -2.20
N LYS A 129 -35.24 -9.76 -2.47
CA LYS A 129 -34.28 -10.20 -3.49
C LYS A 129 -32.93 -10.67 -2.94
N ASN A 130 -32.58 -10.30 -1.72
CA ASN A 130 -31.23 -10.52 -1.21
C ASN A 130 -31.25 -11.09 0.22
N THR A 131 -30.39 -12.06 0.50
CA THR A 131 -30.11 -12.56 1.85
C THR A 131 -28.90 -11.86 2.48
N SER A 132 -28.13 -11.11 1.70
CA SER A 132 -27.00 -10.33 2.17
C SER A 132 -26.78 -9.10 1.29
N ARG A 133 -26.46 -7.97 1.91
CA ARG A 133 -26.08 -6.72 1.24
C ARG A 133 -24.98 -6.01 2.02
N ASN A 134 -23.91 -5.62 1.33
CA ASN A 134 -22.73 -4.96 1.94
C ASN A 134 -22.15 -5.70 3.15
N GLY A 135 -22.05 -7.05 3.07
CA GLY A 135 -21.52 -7.87 4.16
C GLY A 135 -22.45 -8.06 5.35
N ARG A 136 -23.69 -7.56 5.29
CA ARG A 136 -24.70 -7.67 6.38
C ARG A 136 -25.83 -8.60 5.98
N ILE A 137 -26.35 -9.33 6.95
CA ILE A 137 -27.52 -10.21 6.76
C ILE A 137 -28.76 -9.34 6.57
N VAL A 138 -29.59 -9.73 5.62
CA VAL A 138 -30.87 -9.10 5.32
C VAL A 138 -32.02 -9.96 5.86
N GLY A 139 -32.94 -9.35 6.60
CA GLY A 139 -34.09 -10.06 7.15
C GLY A 139 -33.73 -11.09 8.22
N TYR A 140 -32.68 -10.84 9.01
CA TYR A 140 -32.20 -11.80 10.02
C TYR A 140 -33.25 -12.12 11.07
N SER A 141 -33.96 -11.12 11.60
CA SER A 141 -34.99 -11.32 12.63
C SER A 141 -36.11 -12.22 12.12
N GLU A 142 -36.67 -11.91 10.96
CA GLU A 142 -37.75 -12.68 10.34
C GLU A 142 -37.30 -14.11 9.98
N TYR A 143 -36.05 -14.24 9.53
CA TYR A 143 -35.51 -15.55 9.22
C TYR A 143 -35.38 -16.42 10.46
N ILE A 144 -34.82 -15.90 11.57
CA ILE A 144 -34.69 -16.61 12.83
C ILE A 144 -36.06 -17.01 13.38
N HIS A 145 -37.03 -16.10 13.38
CA HIS A 145 -38.39 -16.41 13.83
C HIS A 145 -39.12 -17.45 12.98
N SER A 146 -38.73 -17.60 11.71
CA SER A 146 -39.28 -18.65 10.84
C SER A 146 -38.68 -20.04 11.08
N LEU A 147 -37.50 -20.10 11.73
CA LEU A 147 -36.80 -21.36 12.03
C LEU A 147 -37.13 -21.93 13.40
N LEU A 148 -37.39 -21.05 14.39
CA LEU A 148 -37.55 -21.42 15.78
C LEU A 148 -39.05 -21.49 16.14
N ASP A 149 -39.41 -22.49 16.98
CA ASP A 149 -40.71 -22.51 17.59
C ASP A 149 -40.86 -21.26 18.50
N PRO A 150 -41.89 -20.41 18.30
CA PRO A 150 -42.11 -19.20 19.08
C PRO A 150 -42.17 -19.42 20.59
N THR A 151 -42.53 -20.61 21.03
CA THR A 151 -42.66 -20.99 22.45
C THR A 151 -41.38 -21.57 23.03
N SER A 152 -40.36 -21.83 22.21
CA SER A 152 -39.09 -22.40 22.67
C SER A 152 -38.28 -21.40 23.47
N ILE A 153 -37.58 -21.87 24.50
CA ILE A 153 -36.63 -21.08 25.31
C ILE A 153 -35.59 -20.37 24.40
N VAL A 154 -35.13 -21.05 23.37
CA VAL A 154 -34.17 -20.49 22.39
C VAL A 154 -34.76 -19.28 21.67
N SER A 155 -36.05 -19.38 21.24
CA SER A 155 -36.73 -18.27 20.54
C SER A 155 -36.98 -17.09 21.47
N LEU A 156 -37.36 -17.32 22.70
CA LEU A 156 -37.66 -16.28 23.70
C LEU A 156 -36.41 -15.50 24.11
N ASN A 157 -35.24 -16.17 24.15
CA ASN A 157 -33.95 -15.59 24.57
C ASN A 157 -33.01 -15.27 23.39
N MET A 158 -33.54 -15.25 22.16
CA MET A 158 -32.75 -14.99 20.95
C MET A 158 -32.51 -13.52 20.70
N THR A 159 -31.28 -13.13 20.58
CA THR A 159 -30.88 -11.78 20.16
C THR A 159 -31.04 -11.64 18.65
N THR A 160 -32.02 -10.84 18.21
CA THR A 160 -32.29 -10.57 16.79
C THR A 160 -31.84 -9.19 16.33
N SER A 161 -31.50 -8.30 17.27
CA SER A 161 -31.02 -6.94 16.97
C SER A 161 -29.59 -6.91 16.47
N TYR A 162 -28.81 -7.92 16.82
CA TYR A 162 -27.40 -8.07 16.42
C TYR A 162 -27.05 -9.54 16.20
N TYR A 163 -26.02 -9.76 15.41
CA TYR A 163 -25.34 -11.05 15.22
C TYR A 163 -23.82 -10.85 15.20
N LEU A 164 -23.06 -11.92 15.41
CA LEU A 164 -21.60 -11.90 15.33
C LEU A 164 -21.17 -12.27 13.92
N SER A 165 -20.32 -11.47 13.29
CA SER A 165 -19.69 -11.77 11.98
C SER A 165 -18.20 -12.06 12.15
N LEU A 166 -17.81 -13.29 11.85
CA LEU A 166 -16.40 -13.68 11.73
C LEU A 166 -15.80 -13.16 10.43
N THR A 167 -16.59 -13.12 9.37
CA THR A 167 -16.11 -12.70 8.05
C THR A 167 -15.69 -11.25 8.06
N GLU A 168 -16.50 -10.35 8.63
CA GLU A 168 -16.15 -8.93 8.68
C GLU A 168 -14.98 -8.70 9.64
N TYR A 169 -14.92 -9.37 10.78
CA TYR A 169 -13.79 -9.31 11.70
C TYR A 169 -12.48 -9.69 11.04
N ASN A 170 -12.44 -10.83 10.34
CA ASN A 170 -11.25 -11.32 9.66
C ASN A 170 -10.84 -10.40 8.49
N LYS A 171 -11.81 -9.85 7.78
CA LYS A 171 -11.57 -8.90 6.68
C LYS A 171 -10.93 -7.61 7.18
N ASP A 172 -11.48 -7.02 8.26
CA ASP A 172 -10.95 -5.79 8.85
C ASP A 172 -9.57 -6.01 9.44
N SER A 173 -9.37 -7.13 10.15
CA SER A 173 -8.05 -7.53 10.68
C SER A 173 -7.02 -7.67 9.56
N LEU A 174 -7.36 -8.38 8.48
CA LEU A 174 -6.47 -8.57 7.34
C LEU A 174 -6.16 -7.23 6.64
N PHE A 175 -7.16 -6.38 6.46
CA PHE A 175 -7.00 -5.07 5.82
C PHE A 175 -6.04 -4.16 6.62
N LEU A 176 -6.20 -4.08 7.94
CA LEU A 176 -5.33 -3.31 8.83
C LEU A 176 -3.89 -3.85 8.80
N LEU A 177 -3.73 -5.17 8.89
CA LEU A 177 -2.41 -5.80 8.85
C LEU A 177 -1.70 -5.55 7.50
N LEU A 178 -2.36 -5.84 6.38
CA LEU A 178 -1.80 -5.62 5.04
C LEU A 178 -1.50 -4.14 4.78
N GLY A 179 -2.38 -3.24 5.26
CA GLY A 179 -2.17 -1.79 5.18
C GLY A 179 -0.89 -1.36 5.91
N SER A 180 -0.67 -1.86 7.13
CA SER A 180 0.54 -1.54 7.90
C SER A 180 1.81 -2.08 7.24
N VAL A 181 1.79 -3.32 6.74
CA VAL A 181 2.93 -3.95 6.03
C VAL A 181 3.23 -3.19 4.72
N ALA A 182 2.22 -2.80 3.96
CA ALA A 182 2.41 -2.03 2.73
C ALA A 182 3.07 -0.66 3.00
N LEU A 183 2.62 0.06 4.03
CA LEU A 183 3.20 1.34 4.43
C LEU A 183 4.66 1.19 4.91
N ALA A 184 4.95 0.15 5.69
CA ALA A 184 6.31 -0.17 6.12
C ALA A 184 7.22 -0.50 4.91
N GLY A 185 6.72 -1.28 3.95
CA GLY A 185 7.42 -1.58 2.70
C GLY A 185 7.74 -0.33 1.88
N LEU A 186 6.79 0.62 1.79
CA LEU A 186 7.02 1.93 1.17
C LEU A 186 8.09 2.73 1.89
N ALA A 187 8.10 2.74 3.23
CA ALA A 187 9.13 3.42 4.01
C ALA A 187 10.52 2.85 3.71
N ILE A 188 10.67 1.52 3.71
CA ILE A 188 11.94 0.84 3.41
C ILE A 188 12.41 1.19 1.99
N THR A 189 11.52 1.12 0.99
CA THR A 189 11.87 1.44 -0.40
C THR A 189 12.33 2.89 -0.55
N MET A 190 11.71 3.84 0.16
CA MET A 190 12.11 5.24 0.21
C MET A 190 13.50 5.43 0.82
N VAL A 191 13.82 4.73 1.90
CA VAL A 191 15.15 4.75 2.52
C VAL A 191 16.20 4.26 1.53
N VAL A 192 16.01 3.06 0.95
CA VAL A 192 16.95 2.46 -0.02
C VAL A 192 17.15 3.37 -1.25
N ALA A 193 16.05 3.93 -1.78
CA ALA A 193 16.11 4.87 -2.90
C ALA A 193 16.91 6.13 -2.53
N SER A 194 16.71 6.68 -1.33
CA SER A 194 17.42 7.88 -0.84
C SER A 194 18.93 7.65 -0.74
N PHE A 195 19.35 6.52 -0.15
CA PHE A 195 20.77 6.15 -0.10
C PHE A 195 21.36 5.92 -1.48
N SER A 196 20.63 5.29 -2.38
CA SER A 196 21.06 5.06 -3.76
C SER A 196 21.26 6.37 -4.53
N VAL A 197 20.36 7.34 -4.37
CA VAL A 197 20.49 8.68 -4.97
C VAL A 197 21.70 9.41 -4.40
N ARG A 198 21.89 9.38 -3.08
CA ARG A 198 23.05 10.00 -2.43
C ARG A 198 24.36 9.41 -2.91
N LYS A 199 24.46 8.06 -2.96
CA LYS A 199 25.67 7.36 -3.44
C LYS A 199 26.02 7.76 -4.86
N ARG A 200 25.03 7.81 -5.76
CA ARG A 200 25.22 8.24 -7.16
C ARG A 200 25.66 9.70 -7.25
N THR A 201 25.05 10.58 -6.47
CA THR A 201 25.40 12.01 -6.43
C THR A 201 26.84 12.22 -5.97
N ILE A 202 27.27 11.53 -4.90
CA ILE A 202 28.65 11.59 -4.40
C ILE A 202 29.63 11.07 -5.47
N ALA A 203 29.35 9.93 -6.08
CA ALA A 203 30.18 9.37 -7.14
C ALA A 203 30.32 10.33 -8.32
N SER A 204 29.23 11.00 -8.72
CA SER A 204 29.24 12.00 -9.79
C SER A 204 30.12 13.21 -9.46
N TYR A 205 30.11 13.70 -8.23
CA TYR A 205 31.04 14.78 -7.83
C TYR A 205 32.49 14.31 -7.79
N GLN A 206 32.74 13.09 -7.30
CA GLN A 206 34.08 12.51 -7.31
C GLN A 206 34.63 12.38 -8.73
N GLU A 207 33.81 11.89 -9.66
CA GLU A 207 34.16 11.78 -11.08
C GLU A 207 34.49 13.16 -11.67
N LEU A 208 33.68 14.19 -11.41
CA LEU A 208 33.94 15.57 -11.87
C LEU A 208 35.24 16.12 -11.29
N HIS A 209 35.49 15.95 -10.00
CA HIS A 209 36.71 16.48 -9.37
C HIS A 209 37.99 15.72 -9.80
N GLN A 210 37.86 14.42 -10.10
CA GLN A 210 38.99 13.66 -10.65
C GLN A 210 39.34 14.09 -12.07
N ASN A 211 38.35 14.33 -12.94
CA ASN A 211 38.59 14.76 -14.31
C ASN A 211 38.86 16.26 -14.44
N TYR A 212 38.36 17.07 -13.51
CA TYR A 212 38.42 18.54 -13.52
C TYR A 212 38.74 19.09 -12.14
N PRO A 213 40.00 19.01 -11.69
CA PRO A 213 40.38 19.49 -10.36
C PRO A 213 40.08 20.98 -10.11
N GLU A 214 40.03 21.78 -11.19
CA GLU A 214 39.66 23.20 -11.17
C GLU A 214 38.26 23.49 -10.70
N LEU A 215 37.37 22.48 -10.71
CA LEU A 215 35.97 22.58 -10.20
C LEU A 215 35.87 22.28 -8.73
N GLN A 216 36.95 21.90 -8.04
CA GLN A 216 36.94 21.56 -6.63
C GLN A 216 36.68 22.80 -5.79
N GLY A 217 35.52 22.81 -5.10
CA GLY A 217 35.07 23.93 -4.28
C GLY A 217 34.30 25.03 -5.02
N ASP A 218 34.38 25.13 -6.34
CA ASP A 218 33.64 26.12 -7.13
C ASP A 218 33.04 25.54 -8.41
N LEU A 219 31.78 25.20 -8.36
CA LEU A 219 31.01 24.71 -9.50
C LEU A 219 30.42 25.83 -10.39
N SER A 220 30.68 27.11 -10.08
CA SER A 220 30.17 28.22 -10.91
C SER A 220 30.75 28.19 -12.32
N ARG A 221 32.03 27.80 -12.46
CA ARG A 221 32.70 27.61 -13.76
C ARG A 221 32.00 26.64 -14.69
N LEU A 222 31.24 25.66 -14.14
CA LEU A 222 30.43 24.74 -14.99
C LEU A 222 29.38 25.50 -15.81
N ALA A 223 28.84 26.58 -15.32
CA ALA A 223 27.85 27.39 -16.05
C ALA A 223 28.51 28.35 -17.04
N ASP A 224 29.64 28.92 -16.66
CA ASP A 224 30.33 29.98 -17.41
C ASP A 224 31.15 29.39 -18.59
N GLU A 225 31.72 28.20 -18.43
CA GLU A 225 32.57 27.54 -19.45
C GLU A 225 31.86 26.38 -20.19
N ALA A 226 30.58 26.13 -19.89
CA ALA A 226 29.81 25.07 -20.53
C ALA A 226 29.57 25.34 -22.00
N SER A 227 29.74 24.35 -22.85
CA SER A 227 29.35 24.44 -24.26
C SER A 227 27.80 24.47 -24.40
N TYR A 228 27.08 23.82 -23.45
CA TYR A 228 25.65 23.91 -23.36
C TYR A 228 25.24 24.03 -21.90
N TYR A 229 24.40 25.01 -21.57
CA TYR A 229 23.84 25.20 -20.25
C TYR A 229 22.35 25.49 -20.34
N ASN A 230 21.54 24.62 -19.78
CA ASN A 230 20.09 24.81 -19.71
C ASN A 230 19.60 24.74 -18.26
N GLN A 231 19.31 25.92 -17.70
CA GLN A 231 18.87 26.06 -16.32
C GLN A 231 17.46 25.50 -16.12
N ASP A 232 16.61 25.52 -17.14
CA ASP A 232 15.24 25.04 -17.08
C ASP A 232 15.17 23.52 -16.99
N LEU A 233 15.89 22.82 -17.84
CA LEU A 233 15.99 21.37 -17.87
C LEU A 233 16.95 20.81 -16.82
N LYS A 234 17.81 21.68 -16.23
CA LYS A 234 18.88 21.30 -15.31
C LYS A 234 19.93 20.40 -15.95
N VAL A 235 20.39 20.77 -17.13
CA VAL A 235 21.36 20.03 -17.95
C VAL A 235 22.55 20.93 -18.29
N ILE A 236 23.76 20.39 -18.22
CA ILE A 236 25.02 21.06 -18.57
C ILE A 236 25.86 20.10 -19.42
N LEU A 237 26.45 20.58 -20.52
CA LEU A 237 27.49 19.91 -21.24
C LEU A 237 28.81 20.66 -20.96
N TYR A 238 29.70 20.06 -20.17
CA TYR A 238 30.97 20.63 -19.81
C TYR A 238 32.08 19.71 -20.28
N LYS A 239 32.95 20.22 -21.18
CA LYS A 239 34.00 19.42 -21.79
C LYS A 239 33.46 18.08 -22.34
N ASN A 240 33.89 16.96 -21.77
CA ASN A 240 33.44 15.61 -22.17
C ASN A 240 32.27 15.05 -21.34
N HIS A 241 31.81 15.80 -20.32
CA HIS A 241 30.80 15.30 -19.42
C HIS A 241 29.45 15.97 -19.64
N LEU A 242 28.40 15.14 -19.73
CA LEU A 242 27.02 15.57 -19.64
C LEU A 242 26.57 15.44 -18.20
N ILE A 243 26.10 16.54 -17.62
CA ILE A 243 25.77 16.68 -16.21
C ILE A 243 24.30 17.04 -16.07
N THR A 244 23.55 16.33 -15.24
CA THR A 244 22.20 16.71 -14.86
C THR A 244 22.13 16.93 -13.35
N TYR A 245 21.34 17.94 -12.89
CA TYR A 245 21.27 18.31 -11.47
C TYR A 245 19.85 18.56 -10.97
N PHE A 246 18.86 17.86 -11.55
CA PHE A 246 17.43 17.98 -11.16
C PHE A 246 17.13 17.22 -9.87
N ARG A 247 17.35 15.90 -9.84
CA ARG A 247 17.08 15.02 -8.68
C ARG A 247 18.38 14.45 -8.07
N GLY A 248 19.33 15.32 -7.77
CA GLY A 248 20.69 14.96 -7.47
C GLY A 248 21.58 15.23 -8.68
N THR A 249 22.89 15.21 -8.49
CA THR A 249 23.85 15.39 -9.60
C THR A 249 24.19 14.02 -10.17
N GLN A 250 24.10 13.91 -11.50
CA GLN A 250 24.50 12.74 -12.27
C GLN A 250 25.41 13.21 -13.40
N THR A 251 26.52 12.53 -13.58
CA THR A 251 27.50 12.78 -14.64
C THR A 251 27.65 11.57 -15.50
N ILE A 252 27.92 11.78 -16.77
CA ILE A 252 28.34 10.75 -17.69
C ILE A 252 29.46 11.30 -18.58
N ASP A 253 30.52 10.53 -18.78
CA ASP A 253 31.53 10.79 -19.79
C ASP A 253 30.98 10.36 -21.16
N LEU A 254 30.85 11.31 -22.10
CA LEU A 254 30.31 11.04 -23.44
C LEU A 254 31.21 10.15 -24.27
N ARG A 255 32.52 10.04 -23.94
CA ARG A 255 33.44 9.12 -24.59
C ARG A 255 33.09 7.65 -24.40
N ASP A 256 32.44 7.35 -23.27
CA ASP A 256 31.95 6.00 -22.92
C ASP A 256 30.53 5.71 -23.42
N VAL A 257 29.84 6.72 -23.95
CA VAL A 257 28.46 6.62 -24.42
C VAL A 257 28.43 6.09 -25.86
N GLN A 258 27.57 5.12 -26.12
CA GLN A 258 27.27 4.61 -27.44
C GLN A 258 26.09 5.34 -28.08
N GLN A 259 25.05 5.56 -27.30
CA GLN A 259 23.84 6.24 -27.76
C GLN A 259 23.28 7.15 -26.66
N LEU A 260 22.85 8.34 -27.07
CA LEU A 260 22.13 9.31 -26.22
C LEU A 260 20.82 9.67 -26.92
N TYR A 261 19.69 9.55 -26.22
CA TYR A 261 18.38 9.81 -26.82
C TYR A 261 17.36 10.33 -25.82
N LEU A 262 16.34 11.03 -26.34
CA LEU A 262 15.20 11.48 -25.57
C LEU A 262 14.12 10.40 -25.56
N HIS A 263 13.72 9.97 -24.37
CA HIS A 263 12.58 9.07 -24.19
C HIS A 263 11.37 9.85 -23.68
N VAL A 264 10.29 9.82 -24.46
CA VAL A 264 9.05 10.52 -24.14
C VAL A 264 7.99 9.50 -23.71
N THR A 265 7.53 9.59 -22.47
CA THR A 265 6.43 8.78 -21.96
C THR A 265 5.18 9.64 -21.87
N ARG A 266 4.13 9.28 -22.60
CA ARG A 266 2.84 9.93 -22.49
C ARG A 266 1.99 9.25 -21.42
N VAL A 267 1.64 9.98 -20.37
CA VAL A 267 0.80 9.50 -19.26
C VAL A 267 -0.52 10.25 -19.30
N ARG A 268 -1.62 9.52 -19.26
CA ARG A 268 -2.96 10.08 -19.12
C ARG A 268 -3.46 9.80 -17.71
N GLN A 269 -3.61 10.84 -16.92
CA GLN A 269 -4.09 10.73 -15.54
C GLN A 269 -5.25 11.70 -15.35
N SER A 270 -6.40 11.22 -14.89
CA SER A 270 -7.61 12.02 -14.66
C SER A 270 -8.03 12.86 -15.87
N GLY A 271 -7.94 12.31 -17.09
CA GLY A 271 -8.29 13.01 -18.34
C GLY A 271 -7.22 13.96 -18.87
N ILE A 272 -6.17 14.27 -18.11
CA ILE A 272 -5.09 15.17 -18.53
C ILE A 272 -3.93 14.35 -19.10
N ALA A 273 -3.60 14.60 -20.37
CA ALA A 273 -2.41 14.03 -21.00
C ALA A 273 -1.16 14.83 -20.61
N ARG A 274 -0.15 14.14 -20.06
CA ARG A 274 1.15 14.74 -19.72
C ARG A 274 2.25 13.94 -20.39
N SER A 275 3.23 14.66 -20.98
CA SER A 275 4.46 14.06 -21.49
C SER A 275 5.54 14.13 -20.41
N ILE A 276 6.19 13.01 -20.12
CA ILE A 276 7.34 12.93 -19.23
C ILE A 276 8.56 12.71 -20.11
N PHE A 277 9.49 13.64 -20.05
CA PHE A 277 10.73 13.61 -20.82
C PHE A 277 11.87 13.06 -19.96
N GLN A 278 12.61 12.08 -20.50
CA GLN A 278 13.75 11.47 -19.86
C GLN A 278 14.91 11.39 -20.85
N LEU A 279 16.07 11.85 -20.44
CA LEU A 279 17.29 11.67 -21.23
C LEU A 279 17.85 10.28 -20.91
N CYS A 280 17.98 9.45 -21.93
CA CYS A 280 18.44 8.07 -21.81
C CYS A 280 19.74 7.88 -22.59
N TYR A 281 20.57 6.95 -22.11
CA TYR A 281 21.82 6.60 -22.79
C TYR A 281 22.13 5.10 -22.64
N THR A 282 22.97 4.60 -23.57
CA THR A 282 23.63 3.30 -23.47
C THR A 282 25.14 3.51 -23.48
N ARG A 283 25.88 2.62 -22.81
CA ARG A 283 27.35 2.68 -22.77
C ARG A 283 27.97 1.72 -23.79
N LYS A 284 29.17 2.03 -24.25
CA LYS A 284 29.95 1.19 -25.18
C LYS A 284 30.24 -0.19 -24.57
N ASP A 285 30.53 -0.28 -23.25
CA ASP A 285 30.81 -1.52 -22.53
C ASP A 285 29.53 -2.36 -22.24
N LYS A 286 28.35 -1.73 -22.25
CA LYS A 286 27.07 -2.36 -21.95
C LYS A 286 25.94 -1.86 -22.87
N PRO A 287 25.99 -2.18 -24.16
CA PRO A 287 25.13 -1.58 -25.20
C PRO A 287 23.66 -1.95 -25.04
N LYS A 288 23.35 -3.08 -24.41
CA LYS A 288 21.96 -3.51 -24.16
C LYS A 288 21.34 -2.86 -22.93
N LYS A 289 22.15 -2.29 -22.02
CA LYS A 289 21.66 -1.70 -20.78
C LYS A 289 21.35 -0.22 -20.97
N LYS A 290 20.08 0.14 -20.76
CA LYS A 290 19.59 1.51 -20.81
C LYS A 290 19.75 2.18 -19.45
N TYR A 291 20.36 3.35 -19.44
CA TYR A 291 20.49 4.22 -18.28
C TYR A 291 19.66 5.48 -18.46
N ARG A 292 19.26 6.10 -17.36
CA ARG A 292 18.42 7.30 -17.37
C ARG A 292 19.07 8.42 -16.59
N LEU A 293 19.05 9.62 -17.18
CA LEU A 293 19.40 10.88 -16.54
C LEU A 293 18.15 11.66 -16.22
N ALA A 294 18.02 12.11 -14.99
CA ALA A 294 16.89 12.89 -14.57
C ALA A 294 17.01 14.34 -15.03
N ILE A 295 16.11 14.77 -15.90
CA ILE A 295 15.96 16.18 -16.31
C ILE A 295 14.66 16.74 -15.74
N LYS A 296 14.56 18.07 -15.59
CA LYS A 296 13.34 18.73 -15.18
C LYS A 296 12.35 18.74 -16.35
N ASN A 297 11.15 18.20 -16.11
CA ASN A 297 10.13 18.10 -17.15
C ASN A 297 9.56 19.47 -17.51
N LYS A 298 9.60 19.83 -18.78
CA LYS A 298 9.06 21.07 -19.36
C LYS A 298 8.36 20.76 -20.69
N LYS A 299 7.34 21.52 -21.05
CA LYS A 299 6.55 21.30 -22.29
C LYS A 299 7.41 21.32 -23.57
N ASN A 300 8.41 22.19 -23.60
CA ASN A 300 9.35 22.37 -24.74
C ASN A 300 10.72 21.72 -24.51
N ALA A 301 10.79 20.66 -23.68
CA ALA A 301 12.05 19.99 -23.39
C ALA A 301 12.71 19.40 -24.64
N GLU A 302 11.92 18.91 -25.57
CA GLU A 302 12.39 18.36 -26.86
C GLU A 302 13.13 19.43 -27.66
N GLU A 303 12.50 20.57 -27.89
CA GLU A 303 13.08 21.70 -28.63
C GLU A 303 14.38 22.21 -27.97
N GLN A 304 14.38 22.35 -26.65
CA GLN A 304 15.58 22.81 -25.92
C GLN A 304 16.74 21.80 -25.99
N LEU A 305 16.46 20.51 -26.13
CA LEU A 305 17.49 19.48 -26.25
C LEU A 305 18.05 19.34 -27.67
N TYR A 306 17.41 19.88 -28.70
CA TYR A 306 17.97 19.87 -30.07
C TYR A 306 19.36 20.47 -30.11
N THR A 307 19.57 21.62 -29.47
CA THR A 307 20.87 22.29 -29.40
C THR A 307 21.92 21.40 -28.69
N LEU A 308 21.52 20.75 -27.60
CA LEU A 308 22.41 19.79 -26.92
C LEU A 308 22.80 18.64 -27.85
N PHE A 309 21.84 18.05 -28.54
CA PHE A 309 22.08 16.90 -29.42
C PHE A 309 22.95 17.29 -30.61
N ALA A 310 22.74 18.48 -31.20
CA ALA A 310 23.58 19.01 -32.25
C ALA A 310 25.05 19.13 -31.80
N GLN A 311 25.29 19.71 -30.62
CA GLN A 311 26.62 19.86 -30.03
C GLN A 311 27.26 18.50 -29.68
N VAL A 312 26.46 17.54 -29.19
CA VAL A 312 26.98 16.18 -28.92
C VAL A 312 27.37 15.49 -30.24
N SER A 313 26.54 15.57 -31.28
CA SER A 313 26.84 14.98 -32.57
C SER A 313 28.12 15.57 -33.22
N GLU A 314 28.30 16.89 -33.09
CA GLU A 314 29.49 17.57 -33.62
C GLU A 314 30.78 17.19 -32.89
N ARG A 315 30.74 17.17 -31.56
CA ARG A 315 31.94 16.95 -30.72
C ARG A 315 32.24 15.47 -30.45
N PHE A 316 31.24 14.61 -30.53
CA PHE A 316 31.34 13.18 -30.28
C PHE A 316 30.64 12.38 -31.40
N PRO A 317 31.26 12.32 -32.59
CA PRO A 317 30.65 11.72 -33.80
C PRO A 317 30.36 10.22 -33.62
N ASP A 318 31.05 9.53 -32.69
CA ASP A 318 30.80 8.13 -32.33
C ASP A 318 29.52 7.90 -31.53
N VAL A 319 28.95 8.95 -30.94
CA VAL A 319 27.73 8.86 -30.12
C VAL A 319 26.51 8.97 -31.02
N LYS A 320 25.75 7.89 -31.11
CA LYS A 320 24.47 7.93 -31.83
C LYS A 320 23.46 8.79 -31.03
N VAL A 321 23.02 9.88 -31.63
CA VAL A 321 22.03 10.78 -31.01
C VAL A 321 20.66 10.54 -31.62
N GLY A 322 19.60 10.53 -30.79
CA GLY A 322 18.23 10.32 -31.25
C GLY A 322 17.20 11.06 -30.39
N ILE A 323 16.10 11.40 -31.02
CA ILE A 323 14.92 12.01 -30.40
C ILE A 323 13.77 11.01 -30.52
#